data_8f22b8a4468bfd6e047583028cd07345
#
_entry.id   8f22b8a4468bfd6e047583028cd07345
#
_cell.length_a   1.000
_cell.length_b   1.000
_cell.length_c   1.000
_cell.angle_alpha   90.00
_cell.angle_beta   90.00
_cell.angle_gamma   90.00
#
_symmetry.space_group_name_H-M   'P 1'
#
loop_
_entity.id
_entity.type
_entity.pdbx_description
1 polymer ?
#
loop_
_entity_poly.entity_id
_entity_poly.type
_entity_poly.pdbx_seq_one_letter_code
_entity_poly.pdbx_strand_id
1 'polypeptide(L)'
;LGVVELTIALHRVFDSPRDPFIWDTGHQSYVHKILTGRKDFSALRQKGGLAGYPQRSESEHDIVESSHASSSLSWAEGISRAFQMQNQDDRFVVAIVGDGSLTGGMTWEALNNISHDNERNLIIVVNDNGRSYAPTIGGMARILSGVRSRSSYRAFKSGTERFLSLFGMP
;
A
#
# COMPACT_ATOMS: atom_id res chain seq x y z
N LEU A 1 -9.28 -5.19 -7.73
CA LEU A 1 -8.54 -4.71 -6.55
C LEU A 1 -7.83 -3.36 -6.80
N GLY A 2 -7.59 -2.96 -8.06
CA GLY A 2 -6.94 -1.68 -8.40
C GLY A 2 -5.48 -1.57 -7.97
N VAL A 3 -4.80 -2.69 -7.75
CA VAL A 3 -3.42 -2.72 -7.23
C VAL A 3 -2.41 -3.33 -8.19
N VAL A 4 -2.80 -3.77 -9.38
CA VAL A 4 -1.90 -4.48 -10.30
C VAL A 4 -0.83 -3.51 -10.81
N GLU A 5 -1.24 -2.46 -11.47
CA GLU A 5 -0.37 -1.43 -12.01
C GLU A 5 0.42 -0.72 -10.92
N LEU A 6 -0.25 -0.43 -9.79
CA LEU A 6 0.37 0.17 -8.61
C LEU A 6 1.52 -0.72 -8.08
N THR A 7 1.28 -2.03 -7.91
CA THR A 7 2.30 -2.96 -7.42
C THR A 7 3.48 -3.07 -8.38
N ILE A 8 3.20 -3.14 -9.70
CA ILE A 8 4.25 -3.15 -10.72
C ILE A 8 5.08 -1.86 -10.66
N ALA A 9 4.42 -0.70 -10.55
CA ALA A 9 5.11 0.58 -10.45
C ALA A 9 6.00 0.67 -9.21
N LEU A 10 5.51 0.22 -8.05
CA LEU A 10 6.28 0.20 -6.81
C LEU A 10 7.55 -0.68 -6.95
N HIS A 11 7.43 -1.89 -7.51
CA HIS A 11 8.57 -2.77 -7.74
C HIS A 11 9.56 -2.27 -8.82
N ARG A 12 9.18 -1.28 -9.61
CA ARG A 12 10.09 -0.63 -10.57
C ARG A 12 10.84 0.55 -9.97
N VAL A 13 10.33 1.13 -8.91
CA VAL A 13 10.89 2.34 -8.27
C VAL A 13 11.70 1.99 -7.03
N PHE A 14 11.23 1.04 -6.24
CA PHE A 14 11.81 0.64 -4.96
C PHE A 14 12.41 -0.77 -5.03
N ASP A 15 13.47 -0.99 -4.28
CA ASP A 15 14.24 -2.23 -4.25
C ASP A 15 13.80 -3.11 -3.06
N SER A 16 12.73 -3.89 -3.24
CA SER A 16 12.29 -4.86 -2.25
C SER A 16 13.21 -6.11 -2.24
N PRO A 17 13.62 -6.66 -1.10
CA PRO A 17 13.17 -6.38 0.28
C PRO A 17 13.95 -5.27 0.99
N ARG A 18 14.97 -4.66 0.36
CA ARG A 18 15.72 -3.56 0.94
C ARG A 18 14.79 -2.41 1.35
N ASP A 19 13.87 -2.05 0.48
CA ASP A 19 12.78 -1.12 0.71
C ASP A 19 11.50 -1.92 0.99
N PRO A 20 11.11 -2.15 2.25
CA PRO A 20 10.02 -3.04 2.60
C PRO A 20 8.65 -2.47 2.19
N PHE A 21 7.80 -3.35 1.64
CA PHE A 21 6.40 -3.06 1.34
C PHE A 21 5.50 -3.61 2.43
N ILE A 22 4.72 -2.74 3.05
CA ILE A 22 3.80 -3.08 4.14
C ILE A 22 2.37 -3.01 3.62
N TRP A 23 1.75 -4.17 3.48
CA TRP A 23 0.40 -4.30 2.93
C TRP A 23 -0.63 -4.25 4.04
N ASP A 24 -1.56 -3.29 3.95
CA ASP A 24 -2.70 -3.28 4.87
C ASP A 24 -3.70 -4.37 4.46
N THR A 25 -3.98 -5.27 5.42
CA THR A 25 -4.84 -6.44 5.22
C THR A 25 -4.34 -7.40 4.14
N GLY A 26 -3.12 -7.38 3.72
CA GLY A 26 -2.42 -8.36 2.89
C GLY A 26 -3.13 -9.02 1.68
N HIS A 27 -4.46 -8.93 1.56
CA HIS A 27 -5.22 -9.47 0.42
C HIS A 27 -4.91 -8.76 -0.91
N GLN A 28 -4.24 -7.64 -0.85
CA GLN A 28 -3.75 -6.87 -2.00
C GLN A 28 -2.39 -7.37 -2.50
N SER A 29 -1.73 -8.30 -1.79
CA SER A 29 -0.34 -8.68 -2.04
C SER A 29 -0.12 -9.73 -3.12
N TYR A 30 -1.16 -10.21 -3.83
CA TYR A 30 -0.99 -11.31 -4.79
C TYR A 30 -0.07 -10.95 -5.97
N VAL A 31 -0.15 -9.72 -6.48
CA VAL A 31 0.76 -9.25 -7.54
C VAL A 31 2.19 -9.17 -7.01
N HIS A 32 2.38 -8.69 -5.78
CA HIS A 32 3.66 -8.70 -5.09
C HIS A 32 4.23 -10.13 -4.98
N LYS A 33 3.41 -11.11 -4.59
CA LYS A 33 3.83 -12.53 -4.55
C LYS A 33 4.32 -13.02 -5.92
N ILE A 34 3.59 -12.70 -6.99
CA ILE A 34 3.97 -13.08 -8.36
C ILE A 34 5.32 -12.44 -8.75
N LEU A 35 5.48 -11.15 -8.51
CA LEU A 35 6.70 -10.40 -8.87
C LEU A 35 7.92 -10.85 -8.06
N THR A 36 7.69 -11.38 -6.84
CA THR A 36 8.74 -11.93 -5.96
C THR A 36 8.92 -13.46 -6.11
N GLY A 37 8.47 -14.03 -7.25
CA GLY A 37 8.79 -15.39 -7.67
C GLY A 37 7.75 -16.46 -7.30
N ARG A 38 6.72 -16.14 -6.54
CA ARG A 38 5.65 -17.08 -6.13
C ARG A 38 4.56 -17.12 -7.21
N LYS A 39 4.52 -18.16 -8.03
CA LYS A 39 3.66 -18.24 -9.22
C LYS A 39 2.56 -19.30 -9.13
N ASP A 40 2.71 -20.27 -8.22
CA ASP A 40 1.70 -21.35 -8.07
C ASP A 40 0.62 -20.93 -7.07
N PHE A 41 -0.53 -20.56 -7.58
CA PHE A 41 -1.72 -20.19 -6.81
C PHE A 41 -2.77 -21.31 -6.78
N SER A 42 -2.48 -22.51 -7.30
CA SER A 42 -3.43 -23.63 -7.39
C SER A 42 -3.97 -24.05 -6.04
N ALA A 43 -3.14 -24.03 -5.00
CA ALA A 43 -3.49 -24.34 -3.62
C ALA A 43 -3.53 -23.09 -2.71
N LEU A 44 -3.84 -21.92 -3.26
CA LEU A 44 -3.92 -20.67 -2.48
C LEU A 44 -4.86 -20.84 -1.27
N ARG A 45 -4.39 -20.46 -0.08
CA ARG A 45 -5.10 -20.57 1.22
C ARG A 45 -5.41 -22.00 1.67
N GLN A 46 -4.81 -23.00 1.05
CA GLN A 46 -4.92 -24.39 1.46
C GLN A 46 -3.64 -24.84 2.16
N LYS A 47 -3.73 -25.95 2.89
CA LYS A 47 -2.57 -26.56 3.57
C LYS A 47 -1.48 -26.91 2.54
N GLY A 48 -0.30 -26.40 2.73
CA GLY A 48 0.84 -26.62 1.84
C GLY A 48 0.88 -25.72 0.60
N GLY A 49 -0.12 -24.84 0.42
CA GLY A 49 -0.14 -23.81 -0.62
C GLY A 49 0.26 -22.44 -0.10
N LEU A 50 0.19 -21.44 -0.99
CA LEU A 50 0.48 -20.05 -0.62
C LEU A 50 -0.56 -19.49 0.36
N ALA A 51 -0.10 -18.74 1.34
CA ALA A 51 -0.96 -17.98 2.25
C ALA A 51 -1.71 -16.88 1.50
N GLY A 52 -2.89 -16.54 2.00
CA GLY A 52 -3.70 -15.44 1.45
C GLY A 52 -3.18 -14.04 1.80
N TYR A 53 -2.13 -13.96 2.62
CA TYR A 53 -1.49 -12.75 3.12
C TYR A 53 0.02 -12.87 2.97
N PRO A 54 0.80 -11.77 3.11
CA PRO A 54 2.25 -11.87 3.23
C PRO A 54 2.65 -12.85 4.33
N GLN A 55 3.66 -13.67 4.06
CA GLN A 55 4.14 -14.68 4.99
C GLN A 55 5.66 -14.82 4.90
N ARG A 56 6.36 -14.57 6.00
CA ARG A 56 7.83 -14.54 6.07
C ARG A 56 8.48 -15.87 5.71
N SER A 57 7.80 -16.98 5.99
CA SER A 57 8.28 -18.31 5.61
C SER A 57 8.22 -18.57 4.10
N GLU A 58 7.49 -17.75 3.34
CA GLU A 58 7.38 -17.88 1.88
C GLU A 58 8.41 -17.01 1.15
N SER A 59 8.78 -15.86 1.72
CA SER A 59 9.67 -14.91 1.05
C SER A 59 10.23 -13.87 2.01
N GLU A 60 11.50 -13.51 1.80
CA GLU A 60 12.15 -12.39 2.49
C GLU A 60 11.51 -11.02 2.18
N HIS A 61 10.76 -10.92 1.09
CA HIS A 61 10.01 -9.72 0.73
C HIS A 61 8.77 -9.48 1.61
N ASP A 62 8.32 -10.49 2.36
CA ASP A 62 7.15 -10.41 3.22
C ASP A 62 7.58 -10.08 4.66
N ILE A 63 7.52 -8.80 5.03
CA ILE A 63 8.05 -8.32 6.31
C ILE A 63 7.03 -8.43 7.43
N VAL A 64 5.76 -8.11 7.15
CA VAL A 64 4.67 -8.08 8.14
C VAL A 64 3.59 -9.08 7.78
N GLU A 65 3.35 -10.02 8.71
CA GLU A 65 2.31 -11.05 8.61
C GLU A 65 1.05 -10.58 9.35
N SER A 66 0.25 -9.71 8.73
CA SER A 66 -0.98 -9.24 9.38
C SER A 66 -2.19 -9.35 8.47
N SER A 67 -3.26 -9.92 9.04
CA SER A 67 -4.60 -9.92 8.44
C SER A 67 -5.49 -8.79 8.97
N HIS A 68 -5.02 -8.03 9.97
CA HIS A 68 -5.75 -6.91 10.54
C HIS A 68 -5.70 -5.68 9.66
N ALA A 69 -6.87 -5.12 9.37
CA ALA A 69 -6.97 -3.80 8.76
C ALA A 69 -6.45 -2.72 9.70
N SER A 70 -5.97 -1.62 9.14
CA SER A 70 -5.51 -0.42 9.85
C SER A 70 -4.17 -0.56 10.60
N SER A 71 -3.44 -1.67 10.43
CA SER A 71 -2.19 -1.92 11.16
C SER A 71 -0.93 -1.52 10.39
N SER A 72 -1.00 -1.40 9.07
CA SER A 72 0.18 -1.21 8.22
C SER A 72 0.98 0.04 8.52
N LEU A 73 0.30 1.15 8.84
CA LEU A 73 0.98 2.42 9.12
C LEU A 73 1.76 2.38 10.43
N SER A 74 1.26 1.69 11.45
CA SER A 74 1.99 1.51 12.71
C SER A 74 3.27 0.69 12.52
N TRP A 75 3.20 -0.37 11.70
CA TRP A 75 4.37 -1.15 11.32
C TRP A 75 5.37 -0.34 10.50
N ALA A 76 4.88 0.39 9.50
CA ALA A 76 5.71 1.20 8.63
C ALA A 76 6.40 2.34 9.38
N GLU A 77 5.69 2.97 10.32
CA GLU A 77 6.24 3.98 11.22
C GLU A 77 7.38 3.41 12.06
N GLY A 78 7.15 2.28 12.72
CA GLY A 78 8.19 1.64 13.55
C GLY A 78 9.41 1.22 12.74
N ILE A 79 9.24 0.65 11.53
CA ILE A 79 10.36 0.25 10.66
C ILE A 79 11.13 1.47 10.16
N SER A 80 10.45 2.53 9.72
CA SER A 80 11.11 3.75 9.24
C SER A 80 11.91 4.43 10.35
N ARG A 81 11.38 4.42 11.59
CA ARG A 81 12.10 4.91 12.77
C ARG A 81 13.33 4.07 13.07
N ALA A 82 13.23 2.75 12.95
CA ALA A 82 14.38 1.86 13.13
C ALA A 82 15.48 2.12 12.10
N PHE A 83 15.12 2.39 10.83
CA PHE A 83 16.09 2.77 9.81
C PHE A 83 16.79 4.09 10.13
N GLN A 84 16.06 5.11 10.55
CA GLN A 84 16.61 6.39 10.98
C GLN A 84 17.60 6.20 12.15
N MET A 85 17.22 5.42 13.18
CA MET A 85 18.07 5.14 14.33
C MET A 85 19.35 4.38 13.96
N GLN A 86 19.34 3.64 12.85
CA GLN A 86 20.47 2.88 12.32
C GLN A 86 21.27 3.66 11.26
N ASN A 87 20.95 4.94 11.00
CA ASN A 87 21.52 5.78 9.95
C ASN A 87 21.38 5.15 8.54
N GLN A 88 20.26 4.47 8.28
CA GLN A 88 19.90 3.89 6.99
C GLN A 88 18.96 4.84 6.22
N ASP A 89 19.39 6.08 6.05
CA ASP A 89 18.58 7.17 5.48
C ASP A 89 18.37 7.05 3.96
N ASP A 90 19.00 6.07 3.33
CA ASP A 90 18.86 5.75 1.90
C ASP A 90 17.82 4.64 1.62
N ARG A 91 17.11 4.16 2.66
CA ARG A 91 16.07 3.15 2.56
C ARG A 91 14.68 3.78 2.70
N PHE A 92 13.74 3.24 1.93
CA PHE A 92 12.35 3.64 1.99
C PHE A 92 11.50 2.55 2.65
N VAL A 93 10.42 2.97 3.32
CA VAL A 93 9.35 2.08 3.74
C VAL A 93 8.08 2.48 2.99
N VAL A 94 7.42 1.55 2.33
CA VAL A 94 6.21 1.83 1.55
C VAL A 94 5.02 1.11 2.18
N ALA A 95 4.07 1.88 2.71
CA ALA A 95 2.82 1.35 3.26
C ALA A 95 1.70 1.46 2.22
N ILE A 96 1.06 0.35 1.86
CA ILE A 96 -0.05 0.28 0.92
C ILE A 96 -1.34 0.07 1.70
N VAL A 97 -2.20 1.09 1.73
CA VAL A 97 -3.39 1.16 2.58
C VAL A 97 -4.64 1.26 1.72
N GLY A 98 -5.62 0.39 1.94
CA GLY A 98 -6.94 0.53 1.32
C GLY A 98 -7.80 1.59 2.00
N ASP A 99 -8.74 2.18 1.26
CA ASP A 99 -9.67 3.18 1.77
C ASP A 99 -10.50 2.67 2.97
N GLY A 100 -10.87 1.39 2.97
CA GLY A 100 -11.54 0.75 4.11
C GLY A 100 -10.70 0.73 5.38
N SER A 101 -9.38 0.57 5.27
CA SER A 101 -8.45 0.55 6.39
C SER A 101 -8.26 1.93 7.03
N LEU A 102 -8.52 3.01 6.29
CA LEU A 102 -8.49 4.37 6.81
C LEU A 102 -9.64 4.68 7.78
N THR A 103 -10.62 3.79 7.92
CA THR A 103 -11.72 3.96 8.90
C THR A 103 -11.34 3.49 10.31
N GLY A 104 -10.26 2.74 10.46
CA GLY A 104 -9.82 2.20 11.74
C GLY A 104 -9.03 3.22 12.57
N GLY A 105 -9.22 3.21 13.90
CA GLY A 105 -8.58 4.14 14.84
C GLY A 105 -7.04 4.05 14.83
N MET A 106 -6.48 2.85 14.69
CA MET A 106 -5.03 2.62 14.61
C MET A 106 -4.37 3.40 13.47
N THR A 107 -5.02 3.51 12.32
CA THR A 107 -4.53 4.31 11.19
C THR A 107 -4.35 5.78 11.59
N TRP A 108 -5.30 6.35 12.32
CA TRP A 108 -5.26 7.75 12.75
C TRP A 108 -4.20 8.01 13.80
N GLU A 109 -4.03 7.08 14.72
CA GLU A 109 -2.97 7.15 15.71
C GLU A 109 -1.60 7.10 15.05
N ALA A 110 -1.41 6.17 14.11
CA ALA A 110 -0.18 6.08 13.33
C ALA A 110 0.09 7.34 12.50
N LEU A 111 -0.92 7.90 11.82
CA LEU A 111 -0.79 9.15 11.07
C LEU A 111 -0.40 10.32 11.97
N ASN A 112 -0.96 10.39 13.18
CA ASN A 112 -0.59 11.40 14.16
C ASN A 112 0.89 11.29 14.56
N ASN A 113 1.38 10.07 14.79
CA ASN A 113 2.78 9.82 15.12
C ASN A 113 3.71 10.12 13.95
N ILE A 114 3.32 9.73 12.73
CA ILE A 114 4.08 9.97 11.49
C ILE A 114 4.20 11.48 11.22
N SER A 115 3.13 12.24 11.44
CA SER A 115 3.10 13.69 11.18
C SER A 115 4.00 14.50 12.11
N HIS A 116 4.40 13.94 13.25
CA HIS A 116 5.28 14.61 14.19
C HIS A 116 6.74 14.71 13.70
N ASP A 117 7.16 13.78 12.85
CA ASP A 117 8.52 13.73 12.31
C ASP A 117 8.48 13.40 10.80
N ASN A 118 8.77 14.39 9.97
CA ASN A 118 8.69 14.32 8.52
C ASN A 118 10.03 14.00 7.84
N GLU A 119 11.09 13.73 8.58
CA GLU A 119 12.43 13.50 8.02
C GLU A 119 12.66 12.03 7.61
N ARG A 120 11.68 11.16 7.85
CA ARG A 120 11.80 9.73 7.54
C ARG A 120 11.34 9.40 6.13
N ASN A 121 12.04 8.46 5.48
CA ASN A 121 11.68 7.94 4.17
C ASN A 121 10.51 6.95 4.26
N LEU A 122 9.33 7.45 4.61
CA LEU A 122 8.08 6.70 4.69
C LEU A 122 7.10 7.20 3.62
N ILE A 123 6.68 6.29 2.74
CA ILE A 123 5.71 6.57 1.68
C ILE A 123 4.40 5.87 2.00
N ILE A 124 3.33 6.63 2.01
CA ILE A 124 1.97 6.12 2.23
C ILE A 124 1.22 6.16 0.90
N VAL A 125 0.84 4.99 0.42
CA VAL A 125 0.06 4.81 -0.81
C VAL A 125 -1.36 4.44 -0.44
N VAL A 126 -2.31 5.32 -0.70
CA VAL A 126 -3.73 5.07 -0.46
C VAL A 126 -4.37 4.53 -1.74
N ASN A 127 -4.78 3.26 -1.69
CA ASN A 127 -5.56 2.64 -2.75
C ASN A 127 -7.06 2.84 -2.49
N ASP A 128 -7.61 3.91 -3.07
CA ASP A 128 -9.03 4.23 -2.95
C ASP A 128 -9.79 3.76 -4.20
N ASN A 129 -10.38 2.58 -4.11
CA ASN A 129 -11.25 2.02 -5.15
C ASN A 129 -12.75 2.25 -4.86
N GLY A 130 -13.09 2.94 -3.77
CA GLY A 130 -14.45 3.26 -3.36
C GLY A 130 -15.28 2.06 -2.95
N ARG A 131 -14.65 0.91 -2.71
CA ARG A 131 -15.33 -0.34 -2.33
C ARG A 131 -14.59 -1.08 -1.23
N SER A 132 -15.23 -1.12 -0.08
CA SER A 132 -15.05 -2.18 0.91
C SER A 132 -16.25 -3.14 0.84
N TYR A 133 -16.52 -3.95 1.86
CA TYR A 133 -17.75 -4.80 1.94
C TYR A 133 -19.04 -3.98 1.89
N ALA A 134 -18.96 -2.70 2.27
CA ALA A 134 -20.01 -1.69 2.14
C ALA A 134 -19.38 -0.39 1.64
N PRO A 135 -20.16 0.57 1.14
CA PRO A 135 -19.65 1.91 0.85
C PRO A 135 -18.93 2.48 2.08
N THR A 136 -17.71 2.99 1.91
CA THR A 136 -16.96 3.61 2.99
C THR A 136 -17.73 4.83 3.49
N ILE A 137 -18.14 4.82 4.76
CA ILE A 137 -18.92 5.89 5.41
C ILE A 137 -18.05 6.67 6.40
N GLY A 138 -18.45 7.88 6.70
CA GLY A 138 -17.80 8.73 7.69
C GLY A 138 -17.14 9.98 7.12
N GLY A 139 -16.50 10.75 8.00
CA GLY A 139 -15.86 12.03 7.64
C GLY A 139 -14.75 11.88 6.60
N MET A 140 -13.97 10.81 6.71
CA MET A 140 -12.89 10.52 5.75
C MET A 140 -13.39 10.17 4.36
N ALA A 141 -14.41 9.33 4.25
CA ALA A 141 -15.01 9.02 2.96
C ALA A 141 -15.49 10.31 2.26
N ARG A 142 -16.02 11.26 3.03
CA ARG A 142 -16.41 12.59 2.53
C ARG A 142 -15.21 13.42 2.10
N ILE A 143 -14.11 13.41 2.85
CA ILE A 143 -12.88 14.16 2.48
C ILE A 143 -12.28 13.58 1.21
N LEU A 144 -12.09 12.26 1.13
CA LEU A 144 -11.55 11.58 -0.06
C LEU A 144 -12.44 11.77 -1.28
N SER A 145 -13.76 11.65 -1.14
CA SER A 145 -14.69 11.94 -2.23
C SER A 145 -14.67 13.43 -2.64
N GLY A 146 -14.47 14.32 -1.67
CA GLY A 146 -14.30 15.76 -1.90
C GLY A 146 -13.00 16.07 -2.68
N VAL A 147 -11.91 15.38 -2.38
CA VAL A 147 -10.66 15.50 -3.16
C VAL A 147 -10.85 15.01 -4.58
N ARG A 148 -11.48 13.85 -4.77
CA ARG A 148 -11.80 13.31 -6.11
C ARG A 148 -12.72 14.22 -6.92
N SER A 149 -13.65 14.92 -6.27
CA SER A 149 -14.61 15.80 -6.95
C SER A 149 -14.05 17.17 -7.30
N ARG A 150 -12.86 17.56 -6.80
CA ARG A 150 -12.24 18.85 -7.14
C ARG A 150 -11.92 18.95 -8.62
N SER A 151 -12.21 20.10 -9.21
CA SER A 151 -11.95 20.39 -10.63
C SER A 151 -10.47 20.20 -10.99
N SER A 152 -9.55 20.58 -10.11
CA SER A 152 -8.11 20.40 -10.26
C SER A 152 -7.69 18.92 -10.39
N TYR A 153 -8.29 18.04 -9.59
CA TYR A 153 -8.00 16.59 -9.67
C TYR A 153 -8.54 16.01 -10.99
N ARG A 154 -9.75 16.39 -11.39
CA ARG A 154 -10.32 15.96 -12.67
C ARG A 154 -9.55 16.49 -13.87
N ALA A 155 -9.07 17.73 -13.82
CA ALA A 155 -8.22 18.31 -14.86
C ALA A 155 -6.85 17.61 -14.95
N PHE A 156 -6.24 17.28 -13.81
CA PHE A 156 -5.00 16.52 -13.77
C PHE A 156 -5.19 15.12 -14.35
N LYS A 157 -6.24 14.39 -13.93
CA LYS A 157 -6.55 13.05 -14.44
C LYS A 157 -6.80 13.07 -15.95
N SER A 158 -7.63 13.98 -16.45
CA SER A 158 -7.89 14.10 -17.88
C SER A 158 -6.67 14.54 -18.70
N GLY A 159 -5.78 15.32 -18.10
CA GLY A 159 -4.50 15.71 -18.70
C GLY A 159 -3.55 14.53 -18.83
N THR A 160 -3.43 13.71 -17.78
CA THR A 160 -2.59 12.49 -17.82
C THR A 160 -3.15 11.43 -18.77
N GLU A 161 -4.45 11.20 -18.81
CA GLU A 161 -5.09 10.29 -19.76
C GLU A 161 -4.86 10.74 -21.22
N ARG A 162 -5.00 12.04 -21.51
CA ARG A 162 -4.66 12.62 -22.81
C ARG A 162 -3.17 12.44 -23.17
N PHE A 163 -2.30 12.68 -22.22
CA PHE A 163 -0.86 12.53 -22.44
C PHE A 163 -0.50 11.05 -22.73
N LEU A 164 -1.02 10.12 -21.94
CA LEU A 164 -0.79 8.69 -22.13
C LEU A 164 -1.37 8.16 -23.47
N SER A 165 -2.55 8.66 -23.86
CA SER A 165 -3.15 8.30 -25.16
C SER A 165 -2.32 8.73 -26.37
N LEU A 166 -1.53 9.81 -26.26
CA LEU A 166 -0.57 10.22 -27.30
C LEU A 166 0.56 9.21 -27.52
N PHE A 167 0.84 8.38 -26.52
CA PHE A 167 1.86 7.32 -26.58
C PHE A 167 1.26 5.92 -26.77
N GLY A 168 -0.03 5.80 -27.10
CA GLY A 168 -0.71 4.52 -27.30
C GLY A 168 -0.86 3.66 -26.03
N MET A 169 -0.75 4.27 -24.85
CA MET A 169 -0.98 3.63 -23.57
C MET A 169 -2.44 3.85 -23.14
N PRO A 170 -3.14 2.78 -22.69
CA PRO A 170 -4.54 2.84 -22.29
C PRO A 170 -4.75 3.62 -20.99
#